data_d946ddc509ae0a15f36cdb60eda85b1a
#
_entry.id   d946ddc509ae0a15f36cdb60eda85b1a
#
_cell.length_a   1.000
_cell.length_b   1.000
_cell.length_c   1.000
_cell.angle_alpha   90.00
_cell.angle_beta   90.00
_cell.angle_gamma   90.00
#
_symmetry.space_group_name_H-M   'P 1'
#
loop_
_entity.id
_entity.type
_entity.pdbx_description
1 polymer ?
#
loop_
_entity_poly.entity_id
_entity_poly.type
_entity_poly.pdbx_seq_one_letter_code
_entity_poly.pdbx_strand_id
1 'polypeptide(L)'
;SYVGGIIDNSGLDKAITDDLTPQQYLLGTLNLNNFSKYTKNHKQGTIIYFENIKDGIKNSLDYLKKTIALYFRFSLLDDSFNIFLDDKKITIQCLKELAGKTEFLWNINDHNDQYIKKMLNKVKERKSLNVDSTIKGFVASVGLPRDLKVITTDERIGVDLFVNGRLREKDILKNIPTARVVESYLYGQIHFNEMDDEVDRFTSNREGIVADDSKHKEFLDKFRKKVISVVLEDWDAWRRKHKKDGDKENQSISPKERKSEELYNVVSEEYTLPEDSKNKKNVDGWVNDLGDDAKYNFASYAECFISENLIRKYIEENKITISEEAKRESKKWKEREDDSKGKGNISIEIRKIKKDIGYLSMDDLAALVDKKDPNKEACLLRDAKEYKPIRDALAHTALLTDVAKNKLTTVYENIKGRVRTLLIGNKKYSKKVSIKKTK
;
A
#
# COMPACT_ATOMS: atom_id res chain seq x y z
N SER A 1 -47.77 15.25 -32.23
CA SER A 1 -47.01 16.29 -32.96
C SER A 1 -45.63 16.44 -32.37
N TYR A 2 -44.62 16.74 -33.22
CA TYR A 2 -43.28 17.07 -32.74
C TYR A 2 -43.18 18.59 -32.59
N VAL A 3 -42.48 19.02 -31.54
CA VAL A 3 -42.11 20.40 -31.31
C VAL A 3 -40.60 20.45 -31.18
N GLY A 4 -39.95 21.41 -31.80
CA GLY A 4 -38.51 21.54 -31.76
C GLY A 4 -38.02 22.94 -32.10
N GLY A 5 -36.80 23.24 -31.72
CA GLY A 5 -36.10 24.49 -32.00
C GLY A 5 -34.59 24.27 -32.10
N ILE A 6 -33.91 25.27 -32.59
CA ILE A 6 -32.44 25.26 -32.73
C ILE A 6 -31.86 26.11 -31.61
N ILE A 7 -30.84 25.56 -30.93
CA ILE A 7 -29.94 26.29 -30.07
C ILE A 7 -28.61 26.38 -30.77
N ASP A 8 -28.17 27.56 -31.17
CA ASP A 8 -26.82 27.76 -31.69
C ASP A 8 -25.88 28.30 -30.60
N ASN A 9 -24.60 27.98 -30.77
CA ASN A 9 -23.59 28.27 -29.73
C ASN A 9 -23.39 29.78 -29.52
N SER A 10 -23.41 30.55 -30.61
CA SER A 10 -23.20 32.01 -30.54
C SER A 10 -24.40 32.72 -29.91
N GLY A 11 -25.60 32.26 -30.20
CA GLY A 11 -26.81 32.76 -29.57
C GLY A 11 -26.90 32.44 -28.10
N LEU A 12 -26.46 31.23 -27.71
CA LEU A 12 -26.37 30.83 -26.29
C LEU A 12 -25.34 31.64 -25.54
N ASP A 13 -24.12 31.82 -26.07
CA ASP A 13 -23.08 32.63 -25.49
C ASP A 13 -23.52 34.08 -25.24
N LYS A 14 -24.24 34.64 -26.20
CA LYS A 14 -24.83 35.98 -26.09
C LYS A 14 -25.89 36.03 -25.00
N ALA A 15 -26.80 35.06 -24.97
CA ALA A 15 -27.85 34.99 -23.94
C ALA A 15 -27.29 34.89 -22.51
N ILE A 16 -26.20 34.12 -22.35
CA ILE A 16 -25.49 34.04 -21.08
C ILE A 16 -24.83 35.38 -20.74
N THR A 17 -24.21 36.04 -21.69
CA THR A 17 -23.59 37.36 -21.48
C THR A 17 -24.63 38.43 -21.11
N ASP A 18 -25.81 38.35 -21.69
CA ASP A 18 -26.93 39.25 -21.46
C ASP A 18 -27.78 38.84 -20.22
N ASP A 19 -27.36 37.83 -19.47
CA ASP A 19 -28.03 37.28 -18.27
C ASP A 19 -29.50 36.92 -18.49
N LEU A 20 -29.81 36.34 -19.66
CA LEU A 20 -31.17 35.93 -20.00
C LEU A 20 -31.52 34.61 -19.26
N THR A 21 -32.74 34.56 -18.75
CA THR A 21 -33.30 33.30 -18.23
C THR A 21 -33.56 32.31 -19.37
N PRO A 22 -33.64 30.99 -19.11
CA PRO A 22 -33.99 29.98 -20.12
C PRO A 22 -35.32 30.26 -20.84
N GLN A 23 -36.27 30.89 -20.15
CA GLN A 23 -37.56 31.27 -20.72
C GLN A 23 -37.50 32.47 -21.69
N GLN A 24 -36.49 33.31 -21.56
CA GLN A 24 -36.24 34.47 -22.39
C GLN A 24 -35.43 34.14 -23.64
N TYR A 25 -34.74 32.97 -23.65
CA TYR A 25 -33.98 32.51 -24.81
C TYR A 25 -34.93 32.08 -25.93
N LEU A 26 -34.85 32.72 -27.07
CA LEU A 26 -35.66 32.39 -28.22
C LEU A 26 -34.96 31.32 -29.07
N LEU A 27 -35.58 30.14 -29.12
CA LEU A 27 -35.12 29.06 -29.99
C LEU A 27 -35.24 29.43 -31.47
N GLY A 28 -34.22 29.14 -32.24
CA GLY A 28 -34.25 29.25 -33.68
C GLY A 28 -35.28 28.30 -34.30
N THR A 29 -35.82 28.66 -35.45
CA THR A 29 -36.84 27.87 -36.18
C THR A 29 -36.23 26.56 -36.71
N LEU A 30 -36.84 25.43 -36.37
CA LEU A 30 -36.44 24.11 -36.85
C LEU A 30 -37.39 23.59 -37.93
N ASN A 31 -36.84 23.25 -39.11
CA ASN A 31 -37.60 22.55 -40.13
C ASN A 31 -37.60 21.04 -39.84
N LEU A 32 -38.69 20.55 -39.28
CA LEU A 32 -38.83 19.15 -38.85
C LEU A 32 -38.75 18.16 -40.02
N ASN A 33 -39.04 18.57 -41.25
CA ASN A 33 -38.97 17.69 -42.43
C ASN A 33 -37.56 17.18 -42.69
N ASN A 34 -36.53 17.96 -42.37
CA ASN A 34 -35.13 17.58 -42.53
C ASN A 34 -34.75 16.44 -41.56
N PHE A 35 -35.54 16.22 -40.51
CA PHE A 35 -35.30 15.24 -39.48
C PHE A 35 -36.26 14.05 -39.54
N SER A 36 -37.02 13.90 -40.63
CA SER A 36 -38.01 12.83 -40.79
C SER A 36 -37.43 11.41 -40.60
N LYS A 37 -36.16 11.19 -40.98
CA LYS A 37 -35.48 9.91 -40.78
C LYS A 37 -35.32 9.52 -39.32
N TYR A 38 -35.21 10.49 -38.39
CA TYR A 38 -35.07 10.27 -36.95
C TYR A 38 -36.43 10.21 -36.23
N THR A 39 -37.46 10.84 -36.81
CA THR A 39 -38.77 10.93 -36.17
C THR A 39 -39.74 9.82 -36.61
N LYS A 40 -39.44 9.11 -37.72
CA LYS A 40 -40.35 8.12 -38.35
C LYS A 40 -40.90 7.05 -37.41
N ASN A 41 -40.09 6.57 -36.47
CA ASN A 41 -40.47 5.53 -35.48
C ASN A 41 -40.48 6.04 -34.03
N HIS A 42 -40.28 7.33 -33.83
CA HIS A 42 -40.18 7.91 -32.51
C HIS A 42 -41.57 8.33 -32.00
N LYS A 43 -42.09 7.68 -30.99
CA LYS A 43 -43.45 7.91 -30.49
C LYS A 43 -43.52 8.94 -29.36
N GLN A 44 -42.51 8.95 -28.48
CA GLN A 44 -42.44 9.87 -27.35
C GLN A 44 -40.98 10.05 -26.89
N GLY A 45 -40.69 11.16 -26.21
CA GLY A 45 -39.35 11.48 -25.67
C GLY A 45 -38.74 12.68 -26.41
N THR A 46 -37.43 12.89 -26.20
CA THR A 46 -36.68 14.00 -26.77
C THR A 46 -35.59 13.47 -27.68
N ILE A 47 -35.43 14.11 -28.84
CA ILE A 47 -34.31 13.89 -29.78
C ILE A 47 -33.40 15.12 -29.66
N ILE A 48 -32.14 14.92 -29.38
CA ILE A 48 -31.11 15.97 -29.42
C ILE A 48 -30.16 15.65 -30.55
N TYR A 49 -30.06 16.58 -31.51
CA TYR A 49 -29.19 16.47 -32.67
C TYR A 49 -28.09 17.54 -32.59
N PHE A 50 -26.85 17.10 -32.67
CA PHE A 50 -25.68 17.98 -32.66
C PHE A 50 -25.13 18.10 -34.09
N GLU A 51 -24.92 19.31 -34.56
CA GLU A 51 -24.36 19.61 -35.88
C GLU A 51 -23.09 20.46 -35.72
N ASN A 52 -22.13 20.30 -36.61
CA ASN A 52 -20.87 21.06 -36.62
C ASN A 52 -20.08 20.99 -35.30
N ILE A 53 -20.01 19.80 -34.71
CA ILE A 53 -19.21 19.57 -33.49
C ILE A 53 -17.75 19.88 -33.80
N LYS A 54 -17.19 20.88 -33.11
CA LYS A 54 -15.91 21.51 -33.41
C LYS A 54 -14.72 20.53 -33.45
N ASP A 55 -14.66 19.59 -32.54
CA ASP A 55 -13.57 18.60 -32.44
C ASP A 55 -13.99 17.19 -32.85
N GLY A 56 -15.27 16.99 -33.14
CA GLY A 56 -15.85 15.68 -33.40
C GLY A 56 -15.71 14.69 -32.24
N ILE A 57 -16.39 13.57 -32.35
CA ILE A 57 -16.20 12.46 -31.40
C ILE A 57 -15.09 11.58 -31.96
N LYS A 58 -13.86 11.79 -31.51
CA LYS A 58 -12.67 11.05 -31.94
C LYS A 58 -12.51 9.71 -31.23
N ASN A 59 -13.32 9.45 -30.21
CA ASN A 59 -13.19 8.27 -29.36
C ASN A 59 -13.86 7.05 -30.01
N SER A 60 -13.25 5.87 -29.81
CA SER A 60 -13.81 4.62 -30.28
C SER A 60 -15.14 4.31 -29.59
N LEU A 61 -16.03 3.57 -30.25
CA LEU A 61 -17.30 3.11 -29.66
C LEU A 61 -17.05 2.31 -28.35
N ASP A 62 -15.97 1.55 -28.28
CA ASP A 62 -15.58 0.80 -27.07
C ASP A 62 -15.23 1.72 -25.90
N TYR A 63 -14.54 2.82 -26.19
CA TYR A 63 -14.28 3.86 -25.20
C TYR A 63 -15.57 4.46 -24.66
N LEU A 64 -16.46 4.87 -25.56
CA LEU A 64 -17.75 5.45 -25.17
C LEU A 64 -18.59 4.48 -24.34
N LYS A 65 -18.63 3.19 -24.70
CA LYS A 65 -19.31 2.15 -23.90
C LYS A 65 -18.77 2.05 -22.48
N LYS A 66 -17.43 2.01 -22.35
CA LYS A 66 -16.78 1.93 -21.04
C LYS A 66 -17.06 3.18 -20.20
N THR A 67 -16.94 4.36 -20.81
CA THR A 67 -17.20 5.65 -20.16
C THR A 67 -18.66 5.76 -19.69
N ILE A 68 -19.61 5.45 -20.57
CA ILE A 68 -21.04 5.46 -20.21
C ILE A 68 -21.30 4.43 -19.09
N ALA A 69 -20.75 3.22 -19.20
CA ALA A 69 -20.93 2.20 -18.19
C ALA A 69 -20.36 2.60 -16.81
N LEU A 70 -19.27 3.37 -16.77
CA LEU A 70 -18.70 3.89 -15.54
C LEU A 70 -19.57 4.96 -14.90
N TYR A 71 -19.96 5.97 -15.68
CA TYR A 71 -20.68 7.13 -15.14
C TYR A 71 -22.17 6.85 -14.87
N PHE A 72 -22.78 5.96 -15.64
CA PHE A 72 -24.18 5.59 -15.48
C PHE A 72 -24.37 4.21 -14.85
N ARG A 73 -23.33 3.65 -14.22
CA ARG A 73 -23.37 2.30 -13.64
C ARG A 73 -24.56 2.09 -12.73
N PHE A 74 -24.92 3.07 -11.92
CA PHE A 74 -26.09 3.03 -11.07
C PHE A 74 -27.38 2.85 -11.89
N SER A 75 -27.54 3.62 -12.96
CA SER A 75 -28.70 3.52 -13.86
C SER A 75 -28.73 2.21 -14.66
N LEU A 76 -27.56 1.59 -14.93
CA LEU A 76 -27.51 0.31 -15.61
C LEU A 76 -27.98 -0.88 -14.75
N LEU A 77 -28.14 -0.68 -13.46
CA LEU A 77 -28.69 -1.67 -12.53
C LEU A 77 -30.20 -1.55 -12.37
N ASP A 78 -30.79 -0.50 -12.90
CA ASP A 78 -32.24 -0.27 -12.94
C ASP A 78 -32.83 -0.93 -14.19
N ASP A 79 -33.68 -1.92 -14.01
CA ASP A 79 -34.31 -2.64 -15.11
C ASP A 79 -35.27 -1.76 -15.96
N SER A 80 -35.73 -0.65 -15.37
CA SER A 80 -36.59 0.32 -16.06
C SER A 80 -35.84 1.29 -16.96
N PHE A 81 -34.53 1.45 -16.80
CA PHE A 81 -33.69 2.38 -17.54
C PHE A 81 -32.64 1.68 -18.39
N ASN A 82 -32.68 1.93 -19.69
CA ASN A 82 -31.77 1.31 -20.66
C ASN A 82 -31.00 2.35 -21.44
N ILE A 83 -29.70 2.17 -21.56
CA ILE A 83 -28.83 2.99 -22.39
C ILE A 83 -28.39 2.16 -23.61
N PHE A 84 -28.52 2.72 -24.80
CA PHE A 84 -28.06 2.11 -26.04
C PHE A 84 -27.03 3.04 -26.69
N LEU A 85 -25.99 2.45 -27.26
CA LEU A 85 -25.03 3.11 -28.11
C LEU A 85 -24.95 2.33 -29.41
N ASP A 86 -25.29 2.95 -30.54
CA ASP A 86 -25.41 2.28 -31.84
C ASP A 86 -26.28 1.01 -31.77
N ASP A 87 -27.50 1.14 -31.26
CA ASP A 87 -28.47 0.05 -31.05
C ASP A 87 -28.01 -1.09 -30.15
N LYS A 88 -26.82 -0.97 -29.57
CA LYS A 88 -26.29 -1.95 -28.62
C LYS A 88 -26.51 -1.48 -27.19
N LYS A 89 -27.21 -2.30 -26.41
CA LYS A 89 -27.45 -2.02 -24.99
C LYS A 89 -26.13 -2.01 -24.20
N ILE A 90 -25.90 -0.94 -23.46
CA ILE A 90 -24.80 -0.83 -22.51
C ILE A 90 -25.20 -1.52 -21.22
N THR A 91 -24.32 -2.37 -20.73
CA THR A 91 -24.53 -3.14 -19.49
C THR A 91 -23.28 -3.11 -18.62
N ILE A 92 -23.40 -3.60 -17.38
CA ILE A 92 -22.26 -3.78 -16.48
C ILE A 92 -21.16 -4.69 -17.06
N GLN A 93 -21.46 -5.50 -18.08
CA GLN A 93 -20.47 -6.32 -18.77
C GLN A 93 -19.38 -5.48 -19.45
N CYS A 94 -19.67 -4.22 -19.81
CA CYS A 94 -18.69 -3.28 -20.34
C CYS A 94 -17.57 -2.96 -19.31
N LEU A 95 -17.78 -3.26 -18.03
CA LEU A 95 -16.82 -3.10 -16.94
C LEU A 95 -16.04 -4.38 -16.60
N LYS A 96 -16.21 -5.45 -17.38
CA LYS A 96 -15.57 -6.75 -17.13
C LYS A 96 -14.04 -6.66 -17.08
N GLU A 97 -13.45 -5.84 -17.92
CA GLU A 97 -12.00 -5.64 -17.95
C GLU A 97 -11.51 -4.99 -16.65
N LEU A 98 -12.16 -3.92 -16.19
CA LEU A 98 -11.86 -3.26 -14.92
C LEU A 98 -12.02 -4.24 -13.75
N ALA A 99 -13.12 -4.98 -13.73
CA ALA A 99 -13.36 -5.99 -12.69
C ALA A 99 -12.26 -7.07 -12.66
N GLY A 100 -11.79 -7.53 -13.84
CA GLY A 100 -10.72 -8.52 -13.95
C GLY A 100 -9.35 -8.02 -13.46
N LYS A 101 -9.15 -6.71 -13.41
CA LYS A 101 -7.93 -6.06 -12.90
C LYS A 101 -8.04 -5.66 -11.44
N THR A 102 -9.22 -5.81 -10.83
CA THR A 102 -9.47 -5.50 -9.42
C THR A 102 -8.95 -6.61 -8.52
N GLU A 103 -8.14 -6.23 -7.54
CA GLU A 103 -7.53 -7.18 -6.61
C GLU A 103 -8.17 -7.14 -5.23
N PHE A 104 -8.56 -5.96 -4.74
CA PHE A 104 -9.07 -5.77 -3.38
C PHE A 104 -10.38 -5.01 -3.37
N LEU A 105 -11.22 -5.29 -2.36
CA LEU A 105 -12.55 -4.71 -2.23
C LEU A 105 -12.89 -4.42 -0.77
N TRP A 106 -13.33 -3.20 -0.49
CA TRP A 106 -13.96 -2.79 0.77
C TRP A 106 -15.40 -2.40 0.51
N ASN A 107 -16.33 -3.16 1.12
CA ASN A 107 -17.76 -2.88 1.04
C ASN A 107 -18.20 -2.09 2.28
N ILE A 108 -18.84 -0.95 2.09
CA ILE A 108 -19.19 -0.01 3.17
C ILE A 108 -20.67 -0.15 3.48
N ASN A 109 -20.98 -0.45 4.77
CA ASN A 109 -22.32 -0.60 5.31
C ASN A 109 -23.19 -1.57 4.47
N ASP A 110 -22.61 -2.73 4.15
CA ASP A 110 -23.25 -3.82 3.40
C ASP A 110 -23.96 -3.35 2.13
N HIS A 111 -23.29 -2.46 1.39
CA HIS A 111 -23.84 -1.92 0.15
C HIS A 111 -24.17 -3.03 -0.83
N ASN A 112 -25.47 -3.13 -1.18
CA ASN A 112 -25.98 -4.16 -2.07
C ASN A 112 -25.88 -3.71 -3.52
N ASP A 113 -24.77 -4.02 -4.18
CA ASP A 113 -24.50 -3.65 -5.56
C ASP A 113 -24.30 -4.90 -6.43
N GLN A 114 -25.01 -4.96 -7.56
CA GLN A 114 -24.93 -6.06 -8.53
C GLN A 114 -23.53 -6.18 -9.19
N TYR A 115 -22.83 -5.07 -9.40
CA TYR A 115 -21.47 -5.09 -9.91
C TYR A 115 -20.52 -5.79 -8.94
N ILE A 116 -20.63 -5.49 -7.65
CA ILE A 116 -19.87 -6.19 -6.62
C ILE A 116 -20.17 -7.68 -6.63
N LYS A 117 -21.47 -8.03 -6.63
CA LYS A 117 -21.90 -9.44 -6.56
C LYS A 117 -21.52 -10.25 -7.80
N LYS A 118 -21.72 -9.69 -9.00
CA LYS A 118 -21.53 -10.41 -10.26
C LYS A 118 -20.12 -10.32 -10.82
N MET A 119 -19.42 -9.20 -10.61
CA MET A 119 -18.16 -8.90 -11.26
C MET A 119 -16.96 -8.94 -10.32
N LEU A 120 -17.11 -8.54 -9.05
CA LEU A 120 -16.03 -8.50 -8.07
C LEU A 120 -16.07 -9.71 -7.11
N ASN A 121 -16.64 -10.82 -7.51
CA ASN A 121 -16.74 -12.03 -6.68
C ASN A 121 -15.41 -12.79 -6.53
N LYS A 122 -14.43 -12.53 -7.39
CA LYS A 122 -13.12 -13.22 -7.45
C LYS A 122 -11.95 -12.33 -7.04
N VAL A 123 -12.19 -11.23 -6.32
CA VAL A 123 -11.09 -10.41 -5.78
C VAL A 123 -10.25 -11.21 -4.78
N LYS A 124 -8.96 -10.90 -4.69
CA LYS A 124 -8.01 -11.62 -3.81
C LYS A 124 -8.34 -11.43 -2.34
N GLU A 125 -8.68 -10.21 -1.96
CA GLU A 125 -9.06 -9.88 -0.57
C GLU A 125 -10.30 -8.99 -0.57
N ARG A 126 -11.15 -9.18 0.46
CA ARG A 126 -12.32 -8.33 0.69
C ARG A 126 -12.59 -8.12 2.15
N LYS A 127 -13.16 -6.96 2.47
CA LYS A 127 -13.56 -6.59 3.83
C LYS A 127 -14.87 -5.80 3.80
N SER A 128 -15.75 -6.06 4.77
CA SER A 128 -16.91 -5.22 5.04
C SER A 128 -16.56 -4.21 6.13
N LEU A 129 -16.84 -2.94 5.87
CA LEU A 129 -16.62 -1.83 6.79
C LEU A 129 -17.98 -1.35 7.33
N ASN A 130 -18.18 -1.48 8.63
CA ASN A 130 -19.33 -0.93 9.30
C ASN A 130 -18.99 0.46 9.83
N VAL A 131 -19.53 1.48 9.18
CA VAL A 131 -19.32 2.89 9.54
C VAL A 131 -20.61 3.41 10.17
N ASP A 132 -20.49 4.01 11.34
CA ASP A 132 -21.61 4.69 12.00
C ASP A 132 -22.00 5.95 11.21
N SER A 133 -22.70 5.74 10.11
CA SER A 133 -23.14 6.76 9.16
C SER A 133 -24.05 6.15 8.10
N THR A 134 -24.81 6.99 7.41
CA THR A 134 -25.60 6.62 6.22
C THR A 134 -24.77 6.48 4.93
N ILE A 135 -23.46 6.70 5.03
CA ILE A 135 -22.52 6.49 3.91
C ILE A 135 -22.57 5.02 3.49
N LYS A 136 -22.85 4.75 2.23
CA LYS A 136 -22.84 3.42 1.63
C LYS A 136 -21.98 3.40 0.39
N GLY A 137 -21.54 2.23 -0.04
CA GLY A 137 -20.80 2.12 -1.28
C GLY A 137 -19.67 1.11 -1.20
N PHE A 138 -18.67 1.31 -2.04
CA PHE A 138 -17.48 0.49 -2.01
C PHE A 138 -16.25 1.29 -2.46
N VAL A 139 -15.11 0.85 -1.99
CA VAL A 139 -13.79 1.20 -2.52
C VAL A 139 -13.15 -0.08 -3.01
N ALA A 140 -12.49 -0.03 -4.14
CA ALA A 140 -11.77 -1.17 -4.71
C ALA A 140 -10.40 -0.75 -5.20
N SER A 141 -9.47 -1.69 -5.27
CA SER A 141 -8.11 -1.44 -5.75
C SER A 141 -7.76 -2.33 -6.93
N VAL A 142 -7.16 -1.74 -7.95
CA VAL A 142 -6.57 -2.45 -9.08
C VAL A 142 -5.13 -2.88 -8.79
N GLY A 143 -4.60 -3.78 -9.62
CA GLY A 143 -3.21 -4.25 -9.51
C GLY A 143 -2.17 -3.19 -9.90
N LEU A 144 -2.48 -2.33 -10.86
CA LEU A 144 -1.59 -1.28 -11.37
C LEU A 144 -2.36 0.03 -11.60
N PRO A 145 -1.80 1.22 -11.26
CA PRO A 145 -2.48 2.51 -11.44
C PRO A 145 -2.92 2.78 -12.89
N ARG A 146 -2.15 2.31 -13.85
CA ARG A 146 -2.47 2.46 -15.28
C ARG A 146 -3.78 1.80 -15.69
N ASP A 147 -4.26 0.82 -14.93
CA ASP A 147 -5.52 0.12 -15.21
C ASP A 147 -6.74 0.99 -14.92
N LEU A 148 -6.56 2.10 -14.20
CA LEU A 148 -7.59 3.12 -13.97
C LEU A 148 -7.55 4.28 -14.97
N LYS A 149 -6.52 4.36 -15.82
CA LYS A 149 -6.46 5.39 -16.85
C LYS A 149 -7.45 5.06 -17.95
N VAL A 150 -8.23 6.06 -18.33
CA VAL A 150 -9.10 5.98 -19.48
C VAL A 150 -8.23 6.25 -20.73
N ILE A 151 -8.03 5.20 -21.53
CA ILE A 151 -7.21 5.30 -22.77
C ILE A 151 -7.83 6.37 -23.67
N THR A 152 -7.06 7.34 -24.10
CA THR A 152 -7.44 8.48 -24.97
C THR A 152 -7.79 9.79 -24.27
N THR A 153 -7.90 9.82 -22.95
CA THR A 153 -8.04 11.05 -22.17
C THR A 153 -7.06 11.00 -21.00
N ASP A 154 -6.73 12.14 -20.41
CA ASP A 154 -5.98 12.20 -19.17
C ASP A 154 -6.84 11.86 -17.95
N GLU A 155 -8.10 11.49 -18.17
CA GLU A 155 -9.03 11.15 -17.10
C GLU A 155 -8.67 9.79 -16.47
N ARG A 156 -8.85 9.72 -15.17
CA ARG A 156 -8.68 8.52 -14.39
C ARG A 156 -9.98 8.17 -13.68
N ILE A 157 -10.27 6.87 -13.60
CA ILE A 157 -11.33 6.33 -12.76
C ILE A 157 -10.89 6.50 -11.30
N GLY A 158 -11.67 7.18 -10.49
CA GLY A 158 -11.42 7.44 -9.09
C GLY A 158 -12.54 6.94 -8.18
N VAL A 159 -12.58 7.46 -6.98
CA VAL A 159 -13.67 7.23 -6.02
C VAL A 159 -14.68 8.36 -6.16
N ASP A 160 -15.87 8.05 -6.69
CA ASP A 160 -16.88 9.02 -7.04
C ASP A 160 -17.97 9.12 -5.98
N LEU A 161 -18.49 10.33 -5.75
CA LEU A 161 -19.62 10.59 -4.85
C LEU A 161 -20.94 10.69 -5.61
N PHE A 162 -21.89 9.90 -5.16
CA PHE A 162 -23.26 9.86 -5.65
C PHE A 162 -24.25 10.34 -4.58
N VAL A 163 -25.20 11.16 -5.00
CA VAL A 163 -26.31 11.62 -4.15
C VAL A 163 -27.60 11.34 -4.91
N ASN A 164 -28.50 10.57 -4.31
CA ASN A 164 -29.76 10.13 -4.92
C ASN A 164 -29.58 9.55 -6.35
N GLY A 165 -28.54 8.69 -6.50
CA GLY A 165 -28.25 8.02 -7.76
C GLY A 165 -27.59 8.89 -8.84
N ARG A 166 -27.27 10.15 -8.55
CA ARG A 166 -26.60 11.07 -9.48
C ARG A 166 -25.15 11.27 -9.07
N LEU A 167 -24.24 11.20 -10.03
CA LEU A 167 -22.85 11.59 -9.82
C LEU A 167 -22.80 13.09 -9.50
N ARG A 168 -22.22 13.43 -8.35
CA ARG A 168 -22.06 14.80 -7.87
C ARG A 168 -20.64 15.27 -7.84
N GLU A 169 -19.72 14.36 -7.58
CA GLU A 169 -18.30 14.70 -7.54
C GLU A 169 -17.46 13.51 -8.01
N LYS A 170 -16.57 13.76 -8.95
CA LYS A 170 -15.60 12.79 -9.44
C LYS A 170 -14.36 12.78 -8.56
N ASP A 171 -13.90 11.58 -8.22
CA ASP A 171 -12.63 11.34 -7.52
C ASP A 171 -12.47 12.20 -6.26
N ILE A 172 -13.35 11.98 -5.28
CA ILE A 172 -13.35 12.72 -4.00
C ILE A 172 -12.04 12.58 -3.22
N LEU A 173 -11.17 11.62 -3.56
CA LEU A 173 -9.86 11.50 -2.92
C LEU A 173 -8.96 12.70 -3.18
N LYS A 174 -9.18 13.45 -4.26
CA LYS A 174 -8.49 14.73 -4.52
C LYS A 174 -8.70 15.76 -3.42
N ASN A 175 -9.86 15.69 -2.74
CA ASN A 175 -10.21 16.58 -1.64
C ASN A 175 -9.76 16.03 -0.27
N ILE A 176 -9.18 14.82 -0.25
CA ILE A 176 -8.67 14.15 0.95
C ILE A 176 -7.20 13.80 0.72
N PRO A 177 -6.30 14.76 0.61
CA PRO A 177 -4.90 14.47 0.31
C PRO A 177 -4.26 13.69 1.47
N THR A 178 -3.88 12.45 1.21
CA THR A 178 -3.11 11.64 2.13
C THR A 178 -1.64 11.58 1.76
N ALA A 179 -1.29 12.08 0.57
CA ALA A 179 0.04 12.04 -0.04
C ALA A 179 0.60 10.60 -0.17
N ARG A 180 -0.28 9.59 -0.22
CA ARG A 180 0.11 8.19 -0.31
C ARG A 180 -0.11 7.64 -1.71
N VAL A 181 0.81 6.79 -2.17
CA VAL A 181 0.75 6.13 -3.49
C VAL A 181 -0.52 5.30 -3.67
N VAL A 182 -1.08 4.81 -2.59
CA VAL A 182 -2.29 3.95 -2.56
C VAL A 182 -3.47 4.57 -3.30
N GLU A 183 -3.68 5.89 -3.16
CA GLU A 183 -4.78 6.61 -3.84
C GLU A 183 -4.77 6.37 -5.34
N SER A 184 -3.58 6.21 -5.93
CA SER A 184 -3.44 5.96 -7.36
C SER A 184 -3.97 4.60 -7.82
N TYR A 185 -4.24 3.68 -6.93
CA TYR A 185 -4.77 2.35 -7.20
C TYR A 185 -6.28 2.23 -6.92
N LEU A 186 -6.88 3.25 -6.28
CA LEU A 186 -8.25 3.18 -5.78
C LEU A 186 -9.27 3.70 -6.77
N TYR A 187 -10.41 3.02 -6.81
CA TYR A 187 -11.64 3.49 -7.45
C TYR A 187 -12.85 3.02 -6.63
N GLY A 188 -13.99 3.63 -6.87
CA GLY A 188 -15.17 3.22 -6.14
C GLY A 188 -16.37 4.12 -6.36
N GLN A 189 -17.44 3.82 -5.64
CA GLN A 189 -18.65 4.65 -5.60
C GLN A 189 -19.13 4.77 -4.17
N ILE A 190 -19.30 5.99 -3.75
CA ILE A 190 -19.78 6.33 -2.43
C ILE A 190 -21.14 7.02 -2.56
N HIS A 191 -22.12 6.57 -1.85
CA HIS A 191 -23.48 7.10 -1.82
C HIS A 191 -23.72 7.78 -0.47
N PHE A 192 -24.05 9.07 -0.51
CA PHE A 192 -24.38 9.85 0.68
C PHE A 192 -25.56 10.78 0.39
N ASN A 193 -26.77 10.24 0.49
CA ASN A 193 -28.01 10.92 0.09
C ASN A 193 -28.38 12.10 1.00
N GLU A 194 -27.86 12.15 2.22
CA GLU A 194 -28.10 13.27 3.14
C GLU A 194 -27.55 14.62 2.63
N MET A 195 -26.72 14.61 1.57
CA MET A 195 -26.28 15.84 0.92
C MET A 195 -27.43 16.58 0.19
N ASP A 196 -28.51 15.89 -0.15
CA ASP A 196 -29.68 16.48 -0.82
C ASP A 196 -30.78 16.75 0.22
N ASP A 197 -30.69 17.88 0.88
CA ASP A 197 -31.67 18.38 1.84
C ASP A 197 -32.24 19.73 1.35
N GLU A 198 -32.84 20.51 2.25
CA GLU A 198 -33.48 21.80 1.93
C GLU A 198 -32.49 22.87 1.42
N VAL A 199 -31.18 22.67 1.60
CA VAL A 199 -30.13 23.60 1.17
C VAL A 199 -29.52 23.12 -0.14
N ASP A 200 -29.56 23.94 -1.18
CA ASP A 200 -28.89 23.64 -2.45
C ASP A 200 -27.37 23.81 -2.31
N ARG A 201 -26.67 22.66 -2.20
CA ARG A 201 -25.20 22.57 -2.01
C ARG A 201 -24.46 22.33 -3.32
N PHE A 202 -25.18 22.25 -4.42
CA PHE A 202 -24.59 21.88 -5.69
C PHE A 202 -24.26 23.11 -6.52
N THR A 203 -23.24 23.00 -7.33
CA THR A 203 -22.88 24.05 -8.31
C THR A 203 -24.01 24.22 -9.35
N SER A 204 -24.04 25.36 -10.02
CA SER A 204 -25.11 25.70 -11.00
C SER A 204 -25.28 24.65 -12.10
N ASN A 205 -24.19 24.02 -12.55
CA ASN A 205 -24.19 22.89 -13.49
C ASN A 205 -24.51 21.54 -12.83
N ARG A 206 -24.66 21.51 -11.51
CA ARG A 206 -24.92 20.31 -10.69
C ARG A 206 -23.90 19.18 -10.85
N GLU A 207 -22.70 19.48 -11.34
CA GLU A 207 -21.59 18.54 -11.48
C GLU A 207 -20.51 18.69 -10.40
N GLY A 208 -20.80 19.43 -9.33
CA GLY A 208 -19.91 19.64 -8.20
C GLY A 208 -20.67 20.06 -6.97
N ILE A 209 -19.95 20.07 -5.87
CA ILE A 209 -20.44 20.55 -4.57
C ILE A 209 -19.73 21.85 -4.26
N VAL A 210 -20.42 22.77 -3.61
CA VAL A 210 -19.81 24.03 -3.17
C VAL A 210 -18.65 23.72 -2.21
N ALA A 211 -17.46 24.16 -2.55
CA ALA A 211 -16.20 23.76 -1.89
C ALA A 211 -16.18 24.07 -0.37
N ASP A 212 -16.89 25.09 0.06
CA ASP A 212 -16.95 25.51 1.46
C ASP A 212 -18.18 24.99 2.23
N ASP A 213 -18.99 24.12 1.63
CA ASP A 213 -20.13 23.52 2.31
C ASP A 213 -19.72 22.72 3.55
N SER A 214 -20.33 23.03 4.69
CA SER A 214 -19.98 22.42 5.97
C SER A 214 -20.30 20.93 6.03
N LYS A 215 -21.43 20.52 5.44
CA LYS A 215 -21.86 19.11 5.42
C LYS A 215 -20.98 18.27 4.53
N HIS A 216 -20.49 18.83 3.40
CA HIS A 216 -19.52 18.19 2.56
C HIS A 216 -18.17 18.01 3.27
N LYS A 217 -17.68 19.02 3.98
CA LYS A 217 -16.46 18.93 4.78
C LYS A 217 -16.57 17.87 5.88
N GLU A 218 -17.70 17.81 6.57
CA GLU A 218 -17.97 16.80 7.60
C GLU A 218 -17.98 15.39 6.99
N PHE A 219 -18.64 15.22 5.84
CA PHE A 219 -18.65 13.96 5.10
C PHE A 219 -17.21 13.54 4.73
N LEU A 220 -16.41 14.41 4.13
CA LEU A 220 -15.03 14.12 3.74
C LEU A 220 -14.16 13.73 4.93
N ASP A 221 -14.29 14.45 6.06
CA ASP A 221 -13.52 14.13 7.28
C ASP A 221 -13.94 12.76 7.86
N LYS A 222 -15.21 12.46 7.90
CA LYS A 222 -15.75 11.18 8.35
C LYS A 222 -15.33 10.04 7.43
N PHE A 223 -15.43 10.24 6.12
CA PHE A 223 -14.99 9.28 5.11
C PHE A 223 -13.48 9.01 5.22
N ARG A 224 -12.68 10.06 5.36
CA ARG A 224 -11.22 9.93 5.58
C ARG A 224 -10.91 9.10 6.82
N LYS A 225 -11.49 9.45 7.97
CA LYS A 225 -11.17 8.82 9.26
C LYS A 225 -11.68 7.39 9.39
N LYS A 226 -12.86 7.09 8.83
CA LYS A 226 -13.55 5.80 9.05
C LYS A 226 -13.40 4.82 7.90
N VAL A 227 -13.12 5.29 6.69
CA VAL A 227 -12.98 4.43 5.51
C VAL A 227 -11.55 4.47 4.98
N ILE A 228 -11.06 5.64 4.56
CA ILE A 228 -9.78 5.71 3.86
C ILE A 228 -8.60 5.28 4.74
N SER A 229 -8.58 5.65 6.02
CA SER A 229 -7.53 5.19 6.94
C SER A 229 -7.45 3.66 6.99
N VAL A 230 -8.58 2.97 7.06
CA VAL A 230 -8.63 1.50 7.08
C VAL A 230 -8.22 0.92 5.72
N VAL A 231 -8.70 1.51 4.62
CA VAL A 231 -8.33 1.10 3.26
C VAL A 231 -6.82 1.18 3.04
N LEU A 232 -6.17 2.25 3.50
CA LEU A 232 -4.73 2.45 3.36
C LEU A 232 -3.93 1.39 4.12
N GLU A 233 -4.31 1.06 5.35
CA GLU A 233 -3.66 0.04 6.17
C GLU A 233 -3.85 -1.37 5.58
N ASP A 234 -5.10 -1.73 5.27
CA ASP A 234 -5.44 -3.03 4.68
C ASP A 234 -4.75 -3.21 3.32
N TRP A 235 -4.71 -2.16 2.48
CA TRP A 235 -4.09 -2.22 1.17
C TRP A 235 -2.60 -2.55 1.25
N ASP A 236 -1.87 -1.89 2.16
CA ASP A 236 -0.45 -2.17 2.39
C ASP A 236 -0.25 -3.61 2.87
N ALA A 237 -1.04 -4.05 3.87
CA ALA A 237 -0.99 -5.40 4.41
C ALA A 237 -1.30 -6.47 3.34
N TRP A 238 -2.36 -6.25 2.55
CA TRP A 238 -2.77 -7.22 1.52
C TRP A 238 -1.79 -7.30 0.35
N ARG A 239 -1.23 -6.16 -0.07
CA ARG A 239 -0.20 -6.20 -1.11
C ARG A 239 1.02 -6.98 -0.67
N ARG A 240 1.49 -6.76 0.55
CA ARG A 240 2.61 -7.51 1.14
C ARG A 240 2.29 -9.00 1.27
N LYS A 241 1.09 -9.34 1.76
CA LYS A 241 0.59 -10.72 1.82
C LYS A 241 0.65 -11.42 0.45
N HIS A 242 0.39 -10.70 -0.63
CA HIS A 242 0.48 -11.19 -2.00
C HIS A 242 1.85 -10.94 -2.66
N LYS A 243 2.91 -10.78 -1.88
CA LYS A 243 4.30 -10.59 -2.33
C LYS A 243 4.46 -9.43 -3.32
N LYS A 244 3.73 -8.35 -3.11
CA LYS A 244 3.80 -7.12 -3.90
C LYS A 244 4.36 -5.98 -3.06
N ASP A 245 4.95 -4.98 -3.71
CA ASP A 245 5.37 -3.76 -3.04
C ASP A 245 4.18 -3.12 -2.34
N GLY A 246 4.32 -2.90 -1.04
CA GLY A 246 3.36 -2.18 -0.22
C GLY A 246 3.55 -0.67 -0.30
N ASP A 247 2.92 0.02 0.64
CA ASP A 247 3.02 1.46 0.75
C ASP A 247 4.20 1.88 1.63
N LYS A 248 5.23 2.45 1.01
CA LYS A 248 6.45 2.91 1.70
C LYS A 248 6.20 4.07 2.66
N GLU A 249 5.10 4.80 2.46
CA GLU A 249 4.69 5.93 3.29
C GLU A 249 3.92 5.47 4.55
N ASN A 250 3.59 4.18 4.67
CA ASN A 250 2.94 3.64 5.85
C ASN A 250 3.91 3.59 7.04
N GLN A 251 3.70 4.48 8.01
CA GLN A 251 4.54 4.62 9.21
C GLN A 251 4.24 3.57 10.28
N SER A 252 3.14 2.83 10.19
CA SER A 252 2.81 1.77 11.15
C SER A 252 3.73 0.56 11.04
N ILE A 253 4.48 0.45 9.93
CA ILE A 253 5.43 -0.64 9.67
C ILE A 253 6.85 -0.10 9.61
N SER A 254 7.70 -0.63 10.45
CA SER A 254 9.08 -0.19 10.51
C SER A 254 9.86 -0.55 9.23
N PRO A 255 10.87 0.26 8.83
CA PRO A 255 11.74 -0.08 7.70
C PRO A 255 12.44 -1.43 7.86
N LYS A 256 12.77 -1.85 9.08
CA LYS A 256 13.37 -3.17 9.38
C LYS A 256 12.42 -4.31 9.04
N GLU A 257 11.17 -4.19 9.47
CA GLU A 257 10.12 -5.17 9.20
C GLU A 257 9.86 -5.32 7.71
N ARG A 258 9.72 -4.22 7.00
CA ARG A 258 9.51 -4.19 5.55
C ARG A 258 10.67 -4.87 4.78
N LYS A 259 11.91 -4.59 5.16
CA LYS A 259 13.08 -5.22 4.55
C LYS A 259 13.22 -6.70 4.89
N SER A 260 12.82 -7.10 6.09
CA SER A 260 12.77 -8.50 6.50
C SER A 260 11.77 -9.29 5.64
N GLU A 261 10.61 -8.70 5.37
CA GLU A 261 9.58 -9.28 4.51
C GLU A 261 10.03 -9.40 3.04
N GLU A 262 10.63 -8.33 2.50
CA GLU A 262 11.20 -8.36 1.14
C GLU A 262 12.24 -9.49 0.99
N LEU A 263 13.15 -9.62 1.95
CA LEU A 263 14.17 -10.67 1.97
C LEU A 263 13.53 -12.07 2.01
N TYR A 264 12.56 -12.27 2.90
CA TYR A 264 11.86 -13.55 3.01
C TYR A 264 11.15 -13.92 1.69
N ASN A 265 10.46 -12.97 1.08
CA ASN A 265 9.73 -13.19 -0.17
C ASN A 265 10.67 -13.65 -1.30
N VAL A 266 11.82 -12.99 -1.44
CA VAL A 266 12.83 -13.38 -2.45
C VAL A 266 13.33 -14.80 -2.21
N VAL A 267 13.74 -15.14 -0.99
CA VAL A 267 14.25 -16.47 -0.67
C VAL A 267 13.18 -17.55 -0.81
N SER A 268 11.95 -17.25 -0.39
CA SER A 268 10.84 -18.23 -0.44
C SER A 268 10.38 -18.56 -1.86
N GLU A 269 10.65 -17.70 -2.85
CA GLU A 269 10.34 -17.99 -4.26
C GLU A 269 11.07 -19.24 -4.78
N GLU A 270 12.24 -19.55 -4.25
CA GLU A 270 13.01 -20.76 -4.60
C GLU A 270 12.30 -22.07 -4.20
N TYR A 271 11.35 -22.00 -3.27
CA TYR A 271 10.59 -23.15 -2.77
C TYR A 271 9.23 -23.31 -3.45
N THR A 272 8.93 -22.51 -4.48
CA THR A 272 7.66 -22.60 -5.21
C THR A 272 7.65 -23.87 -6.08
N LEU A 273 6.63 -24.70 -5.89
CA LEU A 273 6.44 -25.91 -6.68
C LEU A 273 5.71 -25.61 -8.01
N PRO A 274 5.89 -26.47 -9.05
CA PRO A 274 5.13 -26.40 -10.30
C PRO A 274 3.61 -26.37 -10.06
N GLU A 275 2.85 -25.71 -10.94
CA GLU A 275 1.39 -25.50 -10.80
C GLU A 275 0.59 -26.80 -10.71
N ASP A 276 1.05 -27.86 -11.34
CA ASP A 276 0.43 -29.18 -11.39
C ASP A 276 0.80 -30.09 -10.21
N SER A 277 1.68 -29.62 -9.32
CA SER A 277 2.11 -30.41 -8.15
C SER A 277 0.96 -30.61 -7.15
N LYS A 278 0.70 -31.86 -6.77
CA LYS A 278 -0.31 -32.23 -5.76
C LYS A 278 -0.06 -31.55 -4.40
N ASN A 279 1.19 -31.28 -4.07
CA ASN A 279 1.60 -30.72 -2.79
C ASN A 279 1.77 -29.19 -2.82
N LYS A 280 1.60 -28.54 -3.97
CA LYS A 280 1.82 -27.10 -4.11
C LYS A 280 1.08 -26.29 -3.05
N LYS A 281 -0.21 -26.52 -2.92
CA LYS A 281 -1.05 -25.78 -1.96
C LYS A 281 -0.57 -25.93 -0.51
N ASN A 282 -0.11 -27.12 -0.13
CA ASN A 282 0.39 -27.36 1.23
C ASN A 282 1.74 -26.67 1.45
N VAL A 283 2.66 -26.80 0.49
CA VAL A 283 4.00 -26.17 0.57
C VAL A 283 3.87 -24.64 0.57
N ASP A 284 3.06 -24.08 -0.31
CA ASP A 284 2.78 -22.63 -0.33
C ASP A 284 2.17 -22.17 1.02
N GLY A 285 1.28 -22.98 1.62
CA GLY A 285 0.73 -22.70 2.95
C GLY A 285 1.83 -22.68 4.01
N TRP A 286 2.66 -23.71 4.10
CA TRP A 286 3.75 -23.80 5.07
C TRP A 286 4.78 -22.67 4.90
N VAL A 287 5.17 -22.37 3.66
CA VAL A 287 6.11 -21.26 3.37
C VAL A 287 5.51 -19.91 3.79
N ASN A 288 4.21 -19.71 3.59
CA ASN A 288 3.55 -18.49 4.03
C ASN A 288 3.49 -18.39 5.57
N ASP A 289 3.15 -19.48 6.26
CA ASP A 289 3.10 -19.52 7.73
C ASP A 289 4.48 -19.25 8.35
N LEU A 290 5.54 -19.85 7.80
CA LEU A 290 6.92 -19.60 8.21
C LEU A 290 7.38 -18.16 7.92
N GLY A 291 6.71 -17.46 7.01
CA GLY A 291 7.05 -16.09 6.64
C GLY A 291 6.93 -15.12 7.79
N ASP A 292 5.90 -15.23 8.60
CA ASP A 292 5.68 -14.35 9.74
C ASP A 292 6.73 -14.60 10.84
N ASP A 293 7.09 -15.85 11.07
CA ASP A 293 8.15 -16.26 11.99
C ASP A 293 9.52 -15.75 11.56
N ALA A 294 9.84 -15.87 10.29
CA ALA A 294 11.10 -15.39 9.72
C ALA A 294 11.23 -13.87 9.80
N LYS A 295 10.19 -13.14 9.40
CA LYS A 295 10.14 -11.67 9.50
C LYS A 295 10.35 -11.21 10.94
N TYR A 296 9.77 -11.92 11.89
CA TYR A 296 9.89 -11.63 13.29
C TYR A 296 11.35 -11.70 13.77
N ASN A 297 12.13 -12.66 13.25
CA ASN A 297 13.50 -12.93 13.68
C ASN A 297 14.58 -12.20 12.87
N PHE A 298 14.37 -11.85 11.60
CA PHE A 298 15.43 -11.35 10.70
C PHE A 298 16.13 -10.09 11.19
N ALA A 299 15.40 -9.13 11.74
CA ALA A 299 16.00 -7.94 12.33
C ALA A 299 16.96 -8.30 13.47
N SER A 300 16.60 -9.29 14.30
CA SER A 300 17.41 -9.76 15.42
C SER A 300 18.70 -10.47 14.97
N TYR A 301 18.66 -11.22 13.85
CA TYR A 301 19.89 -11.78 13.25
C TYR A 301 20.85 -10.68 12.82
N ALA A 302 20.37 -9.64 12.14
CA ALA A 302 21.19 -8.51 11.71
C ALA A 302 21.79 -7.77 12.91
N GLU A 303 21.02 -7.56 13.96
CA GLU A 303 21.45 -6.93 15.21
C GLU A 303 22.56 -7.73 15.91
N CYS A 304 22.40 -9.05 15.99
CA CYS A 304 23.42 -9.95 16.52
C CYS A 304 24.71 -9.89 15.72
N PHE A 305 24.61 -9.99 14.40
CA PHE A 305 25.77 -9.94 13.51
C PHE A 305 26.54 -8.62 13.65
N ILE A 306 25.83 -7.49 13.66
CA ILE A 306 26.45 -6.18 13.79
C ILE A 306 27.12 -6.04 15.17
N SER A 307 26.44 -6.41 16.25
CA SER A 307 26.94 -6.25 17.61
C SER A 307 28.27 -6.99 17.81
N GLU A 308 28.32 -8.26 17.46
CA GLU A 308 29.51 -9.07 17.64
C GLU A 308 30.67 -8.61 16.73
N ASN A 309 30.38 -8.33 15.47
CA ASN A 309 31.42 -7.95 14.51
C ASN A 309 31.94 -6.52 14.73
N LEU A 310 31.13 -5.62 15.27
CA LEU A 310 31.59 -4.28 15.63
C LEU A 310 32.63 -4.32 16.74
N ILE A 311 32.44 -5.19 17.74
CA ILE A 311 33.41 -5.37 18.82
C ILE A 311 34.67 -6.08 18.32
N ARG A 312 34.53 -7.09 17.43
CA ARG A 312 35.71 -7.71 16.79
C ARG A 312 36.55 -6.67 16.05
N LYS A 313 35.94 -5.80 15.27
CA LYS A 313 36.60 -4.70 14.60
C LYS A 313 37.29 -3.74 15.57
N TYR A 314 36.59 -3.37 16.64
CA TYR A 314 37.19 -2.51 17.68
C TYR A 314 38.42 -3.13 18.32
N ILE A 315 38.41 -4.44 18.64
CA ILE A 315 39.55 -5.17 19.19
C ILE A 315 40.72 -5.18 18.20
N GLU A 316 40.47 -5.47 16.93
CA GLU A 316 41.50 -5.50 15.88
C GLU A 316 42.15 -4.13 15.68
N GLU A 317 41.35 -3.08 15.52
CA GLU A 317 41.86 -1.72 15.25
C GLU A 317 42.65 -1.14 16.43
N ASN A 318 42.19 -1.44 17.65
CA ASN A 318 42.90 -0.98 18.86
C ASN A 318 44.00 -1.94 19.33
N LYS A 319 44.28 -3.02 18.58
CA LYS A 319 45.32 -4.02 18.87
C LYS A 319 45.22 -4.57 20.30
N ILE A 320 43.98 -4.82 20.74
CA ILE A 320 43.74 -5.36 22.08
C ILE A 320 44.22 -6.80 22.13
N THR A 321 45.08 -7.09 23.10
CA THR A 321 45.67 -8.43 23.29
C THR A 321 44.61 -9.41 23.73
N ILE A 322 44.50 -10.56 23.08
CA ILE A 322 43.63 -11.66 23.46
C ILE A 322 44.16 -12.33 24.71
N SER A 323 43.38 -12.47 25.77
CA SER A 323 43.77 -13.14 27.02
C SER A 323 43.99 -14.63 26.82
N GLU A 324 44.78 -15.27 27.70
CA GLU A 324 45.00 -16.73 27.64
C GLU A 324 43.72 -17.53 27.79
N GLU A 325 42.76 -17.01 28.56
CA GLU A 325 41.43 -17.59 28.68
C GLU A 325 40.65 -17.55 27.35
N ALA A 326 40.64 -16.42 26.68
CA ALA A 326 40.02 -16.28 25.38
C ALA A 326 40.71 -17.12 24.28
N LYS A 327 42.03 -17.30 24.36
CA LYS A 327 42.76 -18.22 23.47
C LYS A 327 42.34 -19.68 23.69
N ARG A 328 42.15 -20.09 24.95
CA ARG A 328 41.63 -21.43 25.26
C ARG A 328 40.23 -21.66 24.73
N GLU A 329 39.34 -20.69 24.89
CA GLU A 329 38.00 -20.79 24.34
C GLU A 329 38.02 -20.81 22.77
N SER A 330 38.82 -19.98 22.13
CA SER A 330 39.01 -20.02 20.67
C SER A 330 39.47 -21.39 20.19
N LYS A 331 40.50 -21.99 20.90
CA LYS A 331 41.04 -23.32 20.56
C LYS A 331 39.92 -24.39 20.66
N LYS A 332 39.18 -24.39 21.75
CA LYS A 332 38.07 -25.31 21.95
C LYS A 332 36.99 -25.24 20.84
N TRP A 333 36.65 -24.03 20.39
CA TRP A 333 35.71 -23.87 19.29
C TRP A 333 36.28 -24.31 17.94
N LYS A 334 37.57 -24.11 17.68
CA LYS A 334 38.27 -24.64 16.50
C LYS A 334 38.22 -26.16 16.46
N GLU A 335 38.59 -26.81 17.58
CA GLU A 335 38.55 -28.27 17.71
C GLU A 335 37.18 -28.84 17.48
N ARG A 336 36.11 -28.19 18.01
CA ARG A 336 34.70 -28.57 17.76
C ARG A 336 34.30 -28.42 16.31
N GLU A 337 34.75 -27.35 15.65
CA GLU A 337 34.47 -27.11 14.23
C GLU A 337 35.16 -28.17 13.37
N ASP A 338 36.41 -28.50 13.66
CA ASP A 338 37.18 -29.54 12.94
C ASP A 338 36.57 -30.94 13.15
N ASP A 339 36.17 -31.29 14.36
CA ASP A 339 35.47 -32.53 14.64
C ASP A 339 34.11 -32.60 13.90
N SER A 340 33.35 -31.53 13.87
CA SER A 340 32.09 -31.46 13.13
C SER A 340 32.30 -31.56 11.62
N LYS A 341 33.36 -30.96 11.07
CA LYS A 341 33.75 -31.08 9.67
C LYS A 341 34.10 -32.53 9.33
N GLY A 342 34.88 -33.20 10.21
CA GLY A 342 35.21 -34.60 10.06
C GLY A 342 33.99 -35.50 10.02
N LYS A 343 33.04 -35.33 10.95
CA LYS A 343 31.77 -36.06 10.97
C LYS A 343 30.89 -35.79 9.73
N GLY A 344 30.89 -34.58 9.22
CA GLY A 344 30.15 -34.21 8.01
C GLY A 344 30.88 -34.49 6.70
N ASN A 345 32.10 -35.05 6.75
CA ASN A 345 32.99 -35.24 5.58
C ASN A 345 33.17 -33.95 4.75
N ILE A 346 33.33 -32.81 5.45
CA ILE A 346 33.45 -31.49 4.85
C ILE A 346 34.92 -31.11 4.74
N SER A 347 35.43 -30.95 3.51
CA SER A 347 36.85 -30.55 3.22
C SER A 347 37.03 -29.05 3.00
N ILE A 348 35.94 -28.29 2.86
CA ILE A 348 36.00 -26.85 2.62
C ILE A 348 36.18 -26.05 3.90
N GLU A 349 36.65 -24.83 3.76
CA GLU A 349 36.72 -23.88 4.87
C GLU A 349 35.36 -23.26 5.15
N ILE A 350 34.88 -23.35 6.39
CA ILE A 350 33.60 -22.83 6.79
C ILE A 350 33.67 -21.33 7.12
N ARG A 351 34.76 -20.90 7.78
CA ARG A 351 34.93 -19.50 8.21
C ARG A 351 35.91 -18.74 7.30
N LYS A 352 35.47 -17.56 6.88
CA LYS A 352 36.33 -16.60 6.17
C LYS A 352 37.45 -16.03 7.06
N ILE A 353 37.14 -15.84 8.36
CA ILE A 353 38.10 -15.31 9.37
C ILE A 353 38.50 -16.45 10.29
N LYS A 354 39.76 -16.90 10.21
CA LYS A 354 40.32 -18.00 11.02
C LYS A 354 41.11 -17.55 12.24
N LYS A 355 41.15 -16.24 12.50
CA LYS A 355 41.83 -15.69 13.67
C LYS A 355 41.03 -16.07 14.94
N ASP A 356 41.72 -16.17 16.08
CA ASP A 356 41.13 -16.51 17.35
C ASP A 356 39.87 -15.69 17.68
N ILE A 357 39.91 -14.41 17.39
CA ILE A 357 38.78 -13.49 17.61
C ILE A 357 37.49 -13.88 16.85
N GLY A 358 37.62 -14.58 15.73
CA GLY A 358 36.48 -15.07 14.94
C GLY A 358 35.70 -16.20 15.61
N TYR A 359 36.29 -16.86 16.61
CA TYR A 359 35.70 -17.98 17.35
C TYR A 359 35.15 -17.56 18.73
N LEU A 360 35.41 -16.32 19.17
CA LEU A 360 34.94 -15.80 20.42
C LEU A 360 33.48 -15.37 20.38
N SER A 361 32.73 -15.73 21.38
CA SER A 361 31.35 -15.28 21.61
C SER A 361 31.32 -13.85 22.14
N MET A 362 30.10 -13.26 22.20
CA MET A 362 29.93 -11.86 22.61
C MET A 362 30.43 -11.58 24.01
N ASP A 363 30.24 -12.50 24.95
CA ASP A 363 30.74 -12.39 26.35
C ASP A 363 32.26 -12.46 26.43
N ASP A 364 32.91 -13.33 25.67
CA ASP A 364 34.37 -13.38 25.56
C ASP A 364 34.93 -12.07 24.98
N LEU A 365 34.33 -11.57 23.92
CA LEU A 365 34.71 -10.29 23.29
C LEU A 365 34.51 -9.11 24.24
N ALA A 366 33.39 -9.09 24.96
CA ALA A 366 33.12 -8.05 25.96
C ALA A 366 34.14 -8.05 27.09
N ALA A 367 34.54 -9.21 27.58
CA ALA A 367 35.57 -9.34 28.65
C ALA A 367 36.95 -8.80 28.22
N LEU A 368 37.24 -8.79 26.91
CA LEU A 368 38.50 -8.21 26.40
C LEU A 368 38.49 -6.68 26.43
N VAL A 369 37.36 -6.05 26.19
CA VAL A 369 37.23 -4.59 25.98
C VAL A 369 36.71 -3.82 27.21
N ASP A 370 35.93 -4.46 28.07
CA ASP A 370 35.34 -3.84 29.25
C ASP A 370 35.80 -4.57 30.52
N LYS A 371 36.59 -3.88 31.36
CA LYS A 371 37.19 -4.42 32.58
C LYS A 371 36.34 -4.20 33.82
N LYS A 372 35.12 -3.71 33.68
CA LYS A 372 34.21 -3.47 34.78
C LYS A 372 33.65 -4.78 35.37
N ASP A 373 33.39 -4.79 36.67
CA ASP A 373 32.77 -5.94 37.31
C ASP A 373 31.29 -6.04 36.99
N PRO A 374 30.83 -7.07 36.25
CA PRO A 374 29.45 -7.21 35.81
C PRO A 374 28.46 -7.42 36.98
N ASN A 375 28.94 -7.79 38.18
CA ASN A 375 28.11 -7.99 39.35
C ASN A 375 27.85 -6.68 40.12
N LYS A 376 28.74 -5.69 39.96
CA LYS A 376 28.69 -4.42 40.69
C LYS A 376 28.12 -3.27 39.89
N GLU A 377 28.36 -3.26 38.57
CA GLU A 377 27.94 -2.14 37.75
C GLU A 377 27.45 -2.59 36.37
N ALA A 378 26.66 -1.73 35.77
CA ALA A 378 26.20 -1.94 34.41
C ALA A 378 27.36 -1.78 33.39
N CYS A 379 27.67 -2.84 32.66
CA CYS A 379 28.83 -2.91 31.79
C CYS A 379 28.54 -3.77 30.54
N LEU A 380 29.42 -3.72 29.55
CA LEU A 380 29.29 -4.48 28.31
C LEU A 380 29.27 -6.00 28.57
N LEU A 381 30.09 -6.49 29.51
CA LEU A 381 30.13 -7.90 29.83
C LEU A 381 28.82 -8.39 30.45
N ARG A 382 28.15 -7.58 31.27
CA ARG A 382 26.83 -7.91 31.82
C ARG A 382 25.79 -7.99 30.70
N ASP A 383 25.75 -6.99 29.84
CA ASP A 383 24.84 -6.98 28.70
C ASP A 383 25.09 -8.18 27.76
N ALA A 384 26.38 -8.54 27.54
CA ALA A 384 26.74 -9.70 26.74
C ALA A 384 26.28 -11.04 27.34
N LYS A 385 26.36 -11.19 28.65
CA LYS A 385 25.86 -12.38 29.34
C LYS A 385 24.34 -12.52 29.26
N GLU A 386 23.59 -11.41 29.32
CA GLU A 386 22.14 -11.41 29.13
C GLU A 386 21.72 -11.66 27.66
N TYR A 387 22.54 -11.22 26.72
CA TYR A 387 22.36 -11.40 25.28
C TYR A 387 22.56 -12.85 24.82
N LYS A 388 23.57 -13.54 25.36
CA LYS A 388 24.04 -14.83 24.86
C LYS A 388 22.96 -15.91 24.71
N PRO A 389 22.15 -16.24 25.75
CA PRO A 389 21.16 -17.31 25.63
C PRO A 389 20.08 -17.04 24.57
N ILE A 390 19.69 -15.78 24.38
CA ILE A 390 18.69 -15.40 23.38
C ILE A 390 19.31 -15.49 21.98
N ARG A 391 20.53 -15.01 21.82
CA ARG A 391 21.29 -15.10 20.58
C ARG A 391 21.53 -16.55 20.17
N ASP A 392 21.85 -17.43 21.11
CA ASP A 392 22.09 -18.84 20.83
C ASP A 392 20.81 -19.53 20.38
N ALA A 393 19.66 -19.27 21.01
CA ALA A 393 18.35 -19.73 20.55
C ALA A 393 18.07 -19.25 19.10
N LEU A 394 18.31 -17.97 18.82
CA LEU A 394 18.16 -17.40 17.48
C LEU A 394 19.09 -18.06 16.46
N ALA A 395 20.34 -18.35 16.83
CA ALA A 395 21.29 -19.02 15.95
C ALA A 395 20.87 -20.47 15.59
N HIS A 396 20.07 -21.09 16.46
CA HIS A 396 19.42 -22.39 16.20
C HIS A 396 18.07 -22.27 15.51
N THR A 397 17.78 -21.14 14.92
CA THR A 397 16.53 -20.85 14.19
C THR A 397 15.23 -20.95 15.02
N ALA A 398 15.35 -20.85 16.37
CA ALA A 398 14.18 -20.83 17.24
C ALA A 398 13.38 -19.54 17.05
N LEU A 399 12.05 -19.67 17.02
CA LEU A 399 11.15 -18.53 17.13
C LEU A 399 11.21 -17.97 18.56
N LEU A 400 11.60 -16.71 18.69
CA LEU A 400 11.69 -16.07 20.00
C LEU A 400 10.29 -15.75 20.55
N THR A 401 10.12 -15.85 21.87
CA THR A 401 8.94 -15.27 22.52
C THR A 401 9.01 -13.74 22.49
N ASP A 402 7.86 -13.06 22.60
CA ASP A 402 7.83 -11.59 22.66
C ASP A 402 8.68 -11.03 23.81
N VAL A 403 8.69 -11.71 24.95
CA VAL A 403 9.51 -11.34 26.11
C VAL A 403 11.00 -11.45 25.77
N ALA A 404 11.43 -12.54 25.14
CA ALA A 404 12.82 -12.75 24.72
C ALA A 404 13.25 -11.72 23.66
N LYS A 405 12.39 -11.44 22.69
CA LYS A 405 12.65 -10.43 21.66
C LYS A 405 12.77 -9.03 22.25
N ASN A 406 11.85 -8.63 23.12
CA ASN A 406 11.90 -7.33 23.79
C ASN A 406 13.16 -7.21 24.66
N LYS A 407 13.53 -8.28 25.35
CA LYS A 407 14.79 -8.34 26.12
C LYS A 407 16.01 -8.19 25.21
N LEU A 408 16.05 -8.92 24.07
CA LEU A 408 17.12 -8.82 23.09
C LEU A 408 17.26 -7.40 22.56
N THR A 409 16.17 -6.76 22.19
CA THR A 409 16.16 -5.37 21.69
C THR A 409 16.71 -4.40 22.72
N THR A 410 16.31 -4.54 24.00
CA THR A 410 16.82 -3.70 25.10
C THR A 410 18.33 -3.88 25.29
N VAL A 411 18.79 -5.13 25.35
CA VAL A 411 20.20 -5.46 25.53
C VAL A 411 21.02 -4.99 24.31
N TYR A 412 20.48 -5.14 23.10
CA TYR A 412 21.11 -4.64 21.88
C TYR A 412 21.33 -3.11 21.93
N GLU A 413 20.33 -2.33 22.33
CA GLU A 413 20.47 -0.88 22.48
C GLU A 413 21.52 -0.52 23.55
N ASN A 414 21.60 -1.27 24.64
CA ASN A 414 22.66 -1.09 25.64
C ASN A 414 24.05 -1.37 25.04
N ILE A 415 24.22 -2.50 24.37
CA ILE A 415 25.47 -2.87 23.68
C ILE A 415 25.88 -1.78 22.70
N LYS A 416 24.97 -1.35 21.86
CA LYS A 416 25.20 -0.27 20.88
C LYS A 416 25.65 1.03 21.54
N GLY A 417 24.98 1.44 22.63
CA GLY A 417 25.37 2.62 23.40
C GLY A 417 26.79 2.51 23.98
N ARG A 418 27.15 1.34 24.55
CA ARG A 418 28.48 1.10 25.12
C ARG A 418 29.57 1.06 24.06
N VAL A 419 29.34 0.37 22.92
CA VAL A 419 30.28 0.37 21.80
C VAL A 419 30.49 1.79 21.26
N ARG A 420 29.45 2.59 21.14
CA ARG A 420 29.59 4.01 20.74
C ARG A 420 30.45 4.78 21.75
N THR A 421 30.29 4.56 23.04
CA THR A 421 31.08 5.20 24.09
C THR A 421 32.56 4.80 23.99
N LEU A 422 32.87 3.51 23.77
CA LEU A 422 34.23 3.03 23.55
C LEU A 422 34.88 3.69 22.32
N LEU A 423 34.14 3.78 21.19
CA LEU A 423 34.63 4.39 19.95
C LEU A 423 34.89 5.91 20.11
N ILE A 424 34.04 6.62 20.84
CA ILE A 424 34.19 8.06 21.08
C ILE A 424 35.30 8.33 22.10
N GLY A 425 35.41 7.50 23.13
CA GLY A 425 36.42 7.63 24.19
C GLY A 425 37.85 7.61 23.67
N ASN A 426 38.15 6.75 22.71
CA ASN A 426 39.46 6.67 22.08
C ASN A 426 39.83 7.87 21.19
N LYS A 427 38.88 8.55 20.58
CA LYS A 427 39.14 9.80 19.85
C LYS A 427 39.59 10.96 20.77
N LYS A 428 39.14 10.99 22.03
CA LYS A 428 39.63 11.98 23.02
C LYS A 428 41.06 11.68 23.49
N TYR A 429 41.44 10.40 23.58
CA TYR A 429 42.80 10.00 23.99
C TYR A 429 43.84 10.26 22.88
N SER A 430 43.51 9.99 21.61
CA SER A 430 44.42 10.25 20.49
C SER A 430 44.70 11.75 20.30
N LYS A 431 43.72 12.63 20.53
CA LYS A 431 43.93 14.09 20.53
C LYS A 431 44.78 14.58 21.70
N LYS A 432 44.68 13.97 22.87
CA LYS A 432 45.55 14.31 24.05
C LYS A 432 47.01 13.87 23.90
N VAL A 433 47.25 12.75 23.17
CA VAL A 433 48.61 12.25 22.95
C VAL A 433 49.28 13.07 21.83
N SER A 434 48.56 13.57 20.82
CA SER A 434 49.13 14.43 19.78
C SER A 434 49.47 15.84 20.30
N ILE A 435 48.76 16.35 21.31
CA ILE A 435 49.05 17.65 21.92
C ILE A 435 50.26 17.57 22.91
N LYS A 436 50.59 16.38 23.44
CA LYS A 436 51.79 16.20 24.30
C LYS A 436 53.08 15.93 23.57
N LYS A 437 53.04 15.67 22.22
CA LYS A 437 54.24 15.51 21.41
C LYS A 437 54.67 16.80 20.65
N THR A 438 53.98 17.90 20.90
CA THR A 438 54.30 19.19 20.30
C THR A 438 54.57 20.29 21.35
N LYS A 439 55.10 19.92 22.50
CA LYS A 439 55.70 20.86 23.47
C LYS A 439 57.11 20.42 23.81
#